data_3a65cdaa087ed627e7258b151187378b
#
_entry.id   3a65cdaa087ed627e7258b151187378b
#
_cell.length_a   1.000
_cell.length_b   1.000
_cell.length_c   1.000
_cell.angle_alpha   90.00
_cell.angle_beta   90.00
_cell.angle_gamma   90.00
#
_symmetry.space_group_name_H-M   'P 1'
#
loop_
_entity.id
_entity.type
_entity.pdbx_description
1 polymer ?
#
loop_
_entity_poly.entity_id
_entity_poly.type
_entity_poly.pdbx_seq_one_letter_code
_entity_poly.pdbx_strand_id
1 'polypeptide(L)'
;MKVLAYGVREVELPIFEQVNKKFGYELTCIPEYLNSEETARKAEGFKAIILRGNCWANKETLDIYKELGVEYVLTRTVGVNHIDAEYAKSLGMKLGYVPFYSPNAISELAVTLAMTLLRNVAYTAAKTSQQDFTVDTQMFAKEIRNCTVGVVGIGRIGLTTATLFKGLGANVLAYDAFPKEGVDHICTQVSLDELLEKSDVISIHAPYIPANGKVITKEFISKMKPGAILVNTARGELQDIDAIIEALESGHLRGVGLDVLEGESEVFFKDLRGQEIANPAIRKLVEMYPRVLLTPHMGSYTDEAVLNMVETSFENLKEYLETGSCKNDIQC
;
A
#
# COMPACT_ATOMS: atom_id res chain seq x y z
N MET A 1 -11.77 24.18 17.33
CA MET A 1 -12.42 23.09 16.57
C MET A 1 -12.04 21.77 17.24
N LYS A 2 -13.06 20.97 17.61
CA LYS A 2 -12.85 19.62 18.15
C LYS A 2 -12.70 18.63 17.01
N VAL A 3 -11.61 17.86 17.04
CA VAL A 3 -11.23 16.90 16.01
C VAL A 3 -11.00 15.53 16.64
N LEU A 4 -11.66 14.48 16.11
CA LEU A 4 -11.44 13.09 16.51
C LEU A 4 -10.70 12.35 15.40
N ALA A 5 -9.56 11.72 15.73
CA ALA A 5 -8.79 10.88 14.82
C ALA A 5 -8.91 9.40 15.23
N TYR A 6 -9.37 8.57 14.30
CA TYR A 6 -9.52 7.13 14.48
C TYR A 6 -8.29 6.34 14.06
N GLY A 7 -8.09 5.17 14.65
CA GLY A 7 -7.06 4.21 14.28
C GLY A 7 -5.65 4.76 14.48
N VAL A 8 -5.46 5.62 15.49
CA VAL A 8 -4.17 6.21 15.82
C VAL A 8 -3.40 5.25 16.72
N ARG A 9 -2.24 4.80 16.25
CA ARG A 9 -1.36 3.94 17.03
C ARG A 9 -0.52 4.76 17.99
N GLU A 10 -0.10 4.16 19.09
CA GLU A 10 0.70 4.82 20.11
C GLU A 10 1.96 5.52 19.53
N VAL A 11 2.65 4.87 18.60
CA VAL A 11 3.83 5.42 17.93
C VAL A 11 3.53 6.62 17.04
N GLU A 12 2.29 6.82 16.62
CA GLU A 12 1.85 7.96 15.78
C GLU A 12 1.48 9.20 16.64
N LEU A 13 1.16 9.03 17.93
CA LEU A 13 0.72 10.13 18.82
C LEU A 13 1.68 11.32 18.83
N PRO A 14 3.00 11.14 18.96
CA PRO A 14 3.94 12.27 18.93
C PRO A 14 3.87 13.08 17.62
N ILE A 15 3.60 12.41 16.48
CA ILE A 15 3.45 13.05 15.17
C ILE A 15 2.17 13.90 15.14
N PHE A 16 1.05 13.36 15.62
CA PHE A 16 -0.21 14.10 15.72
C PHE A 16 -0.06 15.34 16.62
N GLU A 17 0.61 15.20 17.76
CA GLU A 17 0.87 16.32 18.68
C GLU A 17 1.79 17.37 18.04
N GLN A 18 2.86 16.95 17.36
CA GLN A 18 3.78 17.84 16.66
C GLN A 18 3.07 18.63 15.58
N VAL A 19 2.28 17.96 14.74
CA VAL A 19 1.52 18.61 13.67
C VAL A 19 0.47 19.56 14.26
N ASN A 20 -0.27 19.12 15.30
CA ASN A 20 -1.34 19.92 15.89
C ASN A 20 -0.85 21.24 16.54
N LYS A 21 0.42 21.34 16.92
CA LYS A 21 1.01 22.60 17.37
C LYS A 21 0.90 23.74 16.34
N LYS A 22 0.84 23.38 15.03
CA LYS A 22 0.68 24.34 13.93
C LYS A 22 -0.76 24.80 13.75
N PHE A 23 -1.75 23.97 14.17
CA PHE A 23 -3.17 24.19 13.88
C PHE A 23 -4.00 24.53 15.13
N GLY A 24 -3.61 24.05 16.31
CA GLY A 24 -4.27 24.36 17.58
C GLY A 24 -5.67 23.76 17.72
N TYR A 25 -5.94 22.61 17.10
CA TYR A 25 -7.21 21.90 17.27
C TYR A 25 -7.32 21.26 18.66
N GLU A 26 -8.53 21.18 19.19
CA GLU A 26 -8.83 20.31 20.34
C GLU A 26 -8.90 18.86 19.85
N LEU A 27 -7.73 18.22 19.81
CA LEU A 27 -7.51 16.93 19.17
C LEU A 27 -7.67 15.79 20.16
N THR A 28 -8.46 14.80 19.78
CA THR A 28 -8.54 13.50 20.44
C THR A 28 -8.14 12.39 19.48
N CYS A 29 -7.18 11.57 19.87
CA CYS A 29 -6.73 10.41 19.10
C CYS A 29 -7.19 9.12 19.79
N ILE A 30 -7.81 8.23 19.05
CA ILE A 30 -8.25 6.92 19.57
C ILE A 30 -7.70 5.77 18.73
N PRO A 31 -7.35 4.62 19.34
CA PRO A 31 -6.81 3.47 18.63
C PRO A 31 -7.86 2.69 17.84
N GLU A 32 -9.13 2.81 18.19
CA GLU A 32 -10.22 2.09 17.54
C GLU A 32 -10.46 2.61 16.12
N TYR A 33 -10.90 1.70 15.26
CA TYR A 33 -11.37 2.02 13.93
C TYR A 33 -12.87 2.30 13.92
N LEU A 34 -13.31 3.11 12.96
CA LEU A 34 -14.74 3.28 12.68
C LEU A 34 -15.26 2.02 11.97
N ASN A 35 -15.95 1.14 12.67
CA ASN A 35 -16.44 -0.14 12.13
C ASN A 35 -17.77 -0.61 12.74
N SER A 36 -18.36 0.19 13.62
CA SER A 36 -19.63 -0.14 14.31
C SER A 36 -20.35 1.13 14.75
N GLU A 37 -21.63 0.99 15.16
CA GLU A 37 -22.39 2.07 15.80
C GLU A 37 -21.68 2.57 17.06
N GLU A 38 -21.18 1.68 17.91
CA GLU A 38 -20.45 2.05 19.12
C GLU A 38 -19.27 2.98 18.82
N THR A 39 -18.46 2.61 17.82
CA THR A 39 -17.29 3.43 17.44
C THR A 39 -17.73 4.73 16.77
N ALA A 40 -18.82 4.74 15.99
CA ALA A 40 -19.34 5.96 15.38
C ALA A 40 -19.84 6.96 16.44
N ARG A 41 -20.49 6.50 17.51
CA ARG A 41 -20.97 7.35 18.60
C ARG A 41 -19.86 8.02 19.42
N LYS A 42 -18.60 7.54 19.33
CA LYS A 42 -17.45 8.26 19.92
C LYS A 42 -17.22 9.64 19.30
N ALA A 43 -17.85 9.94 18.16
CA ALA A 43 -17.81 11.24 17.53
C ALA A 43 -18.73 12.30 18.22
N GLU A 44 -19.42 11.95 19.31
CA GLU A 44 -20.27 12.91 20.03
C GLU A 44 -19.48 14.14 20.50
N GLY A 45 -19.96 15.31 20.11
CA GLY A 45 -19.33 16.59 20.42
C GLY A 45 -18.16 17.00 19.52
N PHE A 46 -17.81 16.19 18.52
CA PHE A 46 -16.81 16.52 17.52
C PHE A 46 -17.46 17.00 16.22
N LYS A 47 -16.82 17.97 15.55
CA LYS A 47 -17.27 18.51 14.27
C LYS A 47 -16.46 17.96 13.08
N ALA A 48 -15.24 17.52 13.33
CA ALA A 48 -14.35 16.99 12.33
C ALA A 48 -13.81 15.62 12.74
N ILE A 49 -13.80 14.69 11.78
CA ILE A 49 -13.34 13.32 11.94
C ILE A 49 -12.20 13.07 10.96
N ILE A 50 -11.13 12.42 11.44
CA ILE A 50 -10.02 11.96 10.59
C ILE A 50 -9.98 10.44 10.62
N LEU A 51 -10.19 9.83 9.47
CA LEU A 51 -10.25 8.38 9.28
C LEU A 51 -8.91 7.83 8.78
N ARG A 52 -8.76 6.53 8.93
CA ARG A 52 -7.72 5.70 8.32
C ARG A 52 -8.36 4.69 7.37
N GLY A 53 -7.59 4.09 6.45
CA GLY A 53 -8.09 3.17 5.44
C GLY A 53 -8.85 1.94 5.96
N ASN A 54 -8.65 1.58 7.24
CA ASN A 54 -9.36 0.48 7.89
C ASN A 54 -10.66 0.91 8.60
N CYS A 55 -11.04 2.17 8.48
CA CYS A 55 -12.32 2.70 8.94
C CYS A 55 -13.36 2.49 7.83
N TRP A 56 -14.61 2.31 8.20
CA TRP A 56 -15.72 2.16 7.25
C TRP A 56 -16.77 3.25 7.49
N ALA A 57 -16.69 4.34 6.73
CA ALA A 57 -17.69 5.39 6.71
C ALA A 57 -18.79 5.01 5.69
N ASN A 58 -19.57 4.02 6.05
CA ASN A 58 -20.73 3.55 5.29
C ASN A 58 -21.99 4.31 5.70
N LYS A 59 -23.12 4.02 5.03
CA LYS A 59 -24.39 4.69 5.28
C LYS A 59 -24.76 4.73 6.77
N GLU A 60 -24.66 3.60 7.47
CA GLU A 60 -25.07 3.48 8.88
C GLU A 60 -24.23 4.40 9.78
N THR A 61 -22.92 4.40 9.64
CA THR A 61 -22.03 5.24 10.43
C THR A 61 -22.14 6.72 10.06
N LEU A 62 -22.40 7.04 8.78
CA LEU A 62 -22.60 8.41 8.31
C LEU A 62 -23.94 9.01 8.81
N ASP A 63 -25.01 8.21 8.92
CA ASP A 63 -26.27 8.62 9.53
C ASP A 63 -26.06 9.03 10.99
N ILE A 64 -25.29 8.27 11.75
CA ILE A 64 -24.90 8.60 13.12
C ILE A 64 -24.10 9.91 13.16
N TYR A 65 -23.14 10.07 12.26
CA TYR A 65 -22.35 11.30 12.16
C TYR A 65 -23.25 12.52 11.87
N LYS A 66 -24.27 12.36 11.01
CA LYS A 66 -25.26 13.40 10.75
C LYS A 66 -26.06 13.75 11.98
N GLU A 67 -26.54 12.74 12.73
CA GLU A 67 -27.27 12.91 14.01
C GLU A 67 -26.41 13.69 15.02
N LEU A 68 -25.11 13.35 15.15
CA LEU A 68 -24.17 13.97 16.08
C LEU A 68 -23.67 15.35 15.61
N GLY A 69 -24.01 15.77 14.40
CA GLY A 69 -23.66 17.06 13.84
C GLY A 69 -22.18 17.15 13.39
N VAL A 70 -21.59 16.04 12.95
CA VAL A 70 -20.30 16.02 12.26
C VAL A 70 -20.45 16.70 10.90
N GLU A 71 -19.53 17.59 10.57
CA GLU A 71 -19.55 18.42 9.36
C GLU A 71 -18.41 18.03 8.39
N TYR A 72 -17.27 17.54 8.92
CA TYR A 72 -16.07 17.26 8.15
C TYR A 72 -15.65 15.82 8.37
N VAL A 73 -15.57 15.03 7.28
CA VAL A 73 -15.06 13.67 7.29
C VAL A 73 -13.82 13.63 6.39
N LEU A 74 -12.66 13.60 7.02
CA LEU A 74 -11.38 13.60 6.34
C LEU A 74 -10.74 12.22 6.44
N THR A 75 -9.92 11.84 5.47
CA THR A 75 -9.11 10.63 5.58
C THR A 75 -7.63 10.93 5.37
N ARG A 76 -6.79 10.30 6.17
CA ARG A 76 -5.33 10.36 6.02
C ARG A 76 -4.81 9.25 5.09
N THR A 77 -5.50 9.06 3.95
CA THR A 77 -5.19 8.04 2.95
C THR A 77 -5.32 8.62 1.54
N VAL A 78 -4.64 7.99 0.59
CA VAL A 78 -4.83 8.26 -0.84
C VAL A 78 -6.09 7.56 -1.36
N GLY A 79 -6.27 6.27 -0.99
CA GLY A 79 -7.47 5.52 -1.32
C GLY A 79 -8.66 6.00 -0.48
N VAL A 80 -9.83 6.11 -1.10
CA VAL A 80 -11.07 6.61 -0.46
C VAL A 80 -12.19 5.58 -0.45
N ASN A 81 -11.96 4.36 -0.88
CA ASN A 81 -12.97 3.29 -1.03
C ASN A 81 -13.67 2.90 0.28
N HIS A 82 -13.11 3.29 1.43
CA HIS A 82 -13.66 3.05 2.76
C HIS A 82 -14.66 4.13 3.19
N ILE A 83 -14.97 5.11 2.31
CA ILE A 83 -15.94 6.19 2.54
C ILE A 83 -16.99 6.14 1.44
N ASP A 84 -18.26 6.05 1.80
CA ASP A 84 -19.38 6.29 0.90
C ASP A 84 -19.49 7.81 0.63
N ALA A 85 -18.68 8.27 -0.31
CA ALA A 85 -18.50 9.68 -0.57
C ALA A 85 -19.77 10.35 -1.12
N GLU A 86 -20.51 9.66 -2.02
CA GLU A 86 -21.77 10.18 -2.57
C GLU A 86 -22.81 10.36 -1.45
N TYR A 87 -22.94 9.36 -0.59
CA TYR A 87 -23.87 9.42 0.51
C TYR A 87 -23.48 10.48 1.54
N ALA A 88 -22.22 10.57 1.93
CA ALA A 88 -21.73 11.60 2.86
C ALA A 88 -22.00 13.03 2.33
N LYS A 89 -21.77 13.27 1.04
CA LYS A 89 -22.09 14.56 0.40
C LYS A 89 -23.60 14.84 0.36
N SER A 90 -24.43 13.81 0.13
CA SER A 90 -25.89 13.96 0.18
C SER A 90 -26.39 14.41 1.56
N LEU A 91 -25.67 14.05 2.64
CA LEU A 91 -25.91 14.49 4.00
C LEU A 91 -25.36 15.89 4.30
N GLY A 92 -24.66 16.51 3.35
CA GLY A 92 -24.05 17.84 3.47
C GLY A 92 -22.69 17.85 4.17
N MET A 93 -22.03 16.69 4.29
CA MET A 93 -20.69 16.59 4.85
C MET A 93 -19.63 17.02 3.84
N LYS A 94 -18.55 17.61 4.33
CA LYS A 94 -17.37 17.99 3.55
C LYS A 94 -16.31 16.91 3.69
N LEU A 95 -15.76 16.46 2.56
CA LEU A 95 -14.87 15.33 2.49
C LEU A 95 -13.49 15.75 2.01
N GLY A 96 -12.44 15.22 2.61
CA GLY A 96 -11.07 15.49 2.17
C GLY A 96 -10.18 14.27 2.28
N TYR A 97 -9.24 14.13 1.34
CA TYR A 97 -8.27 13.02 1.30
C TYR A 97 -6.83 13.52 1.16
N VAL A 98 -5.89 12.61 1.27
CA VAL A 98 -4.47 12.89 1.07
C VAL A 98 -4.06 12.41 -0.32
N PRO A 99 -3.81 13.31 -1.29
CA PRO A 99 -3.54 12.90 -2.67
C PRO A 99 -2.19 12.20 -2.84
N PHE A 100 -1.25 12.46 -1.94
CA PHE A 100 0.07 11.81 -1.87
C PHE A 100 0.71 12.07 -0.50
N TYR A 101 1.67 11.22 -0.11
CA TYR A 101 2.41 11.40 1.14
C TYR A 101 3.92 11.21 0.95
N SER A 102 4.44 9.98 0.90
CA SER A 102 5.85 9.69 0.67
C SER A 102 6.01 8.58 -0.37
N PRO A 103 6.48 8.89 -1.59
CA PRO A 103 6.76 7.85 -2.57
C PRO A 103 7.89 6.92 -2.09
N ASN A 104 8.83 7.41 -1.29
CA ASN A 104 9.94 6.63 -0.76
C ASN A 104 9.45 5.47 0.12
N ALA A 105 8.46 5.69 0.99
CA ALA A 105 7.96 4.66 1.90
C ALA A 105 7.59 3.36 1.18
N ILE A 106 6.77 3.47 0.12
CA ILE A 106 6.33 2.32 -0.67
C ILE A 106 7.49 1.77 -1.52
N SER A 107 8.30 2.65 -2.10
CA SER A 107 9.43 2.26 -2.94
C SER A 107 10.50 1.50 -2.15
N GLU A 108 10.81 1.93 -0.94
CA GLU A 108 11.75 1.27 -0.05
C GLU A 108 11.26 -0.12 0.37
N LEU A 109 9.95 -0.27 0.64
CA LEU A 109 9.37 -1.57 0.93
C LEU A 109 9.46 -2.48 -0.30
N ALA A 110 9.14 -1.99 -1.51
CA ALA A 110 9.26 -2.76 -2.74
C ALA A 110 10.70 -3.24 -2.98
N VAL A 111 11.68 -2.36 -2.79
CA VAL A 111 13.12 -2.71 -2.90
C VAL A 111 13.51 -3.71 -1.82
N THR A 112 13.02 -3.55 -0.59
CA THR A 112 13.31 -4.46 0.54
C THR A 112 12.79 -5.86 0.26
N LEU A 113 11.53 -6.00 -0.19
CA LEU A 113 10.94 -7.28 -0.56
C LEU A 113 11.73 -7.95 -1.70
N ALA A 114 12.05 -7.19 -2.75
CA ALA A 114 12.85 -7.67 -3.88
C ALA A 114 14.22 -8.17 -3.44
N MET A 115 14.96 -7.39 -2.65
CA MET A 115 16.30 -7.73 -2.18
C MET A 115 16.29 -8.91 -1.20
N THR A 116 15.28 -9.01 -0.35
CA THR A 116 15.08 -10.13 0.58
C THR A 116 14.89 -11.45 -0.19
N LEU A 117 14.09 -11.43 -1.26
CA LEU A 117 13.86 -12.57 -2.13
C LEU A 117 15.10 -12.88 -2.99
N LEU A 118 15.73 -11.85 -3.61
CA LEU A 118 16.89 -12.02 -4.46
C LEU A 118 18.06 -12.66 -3.71
N ARG A 119 18.29 -12.26 -2.47
CA ARG A 119 19.39 -12.73 -1.61
C ARG A 119 19.00 -13.91 -0.70
N ASN A 120 17.79 -14.44 -0.84
CA ASN A 120 17.25 -15.54 -0.02
C ASN A 120 17.34 -15.28 1.50
N VAL A 121 17.22 -14.02 1.91
CA VAL A 121 17.41 -13.63 3.32
C VAL A 121 16.36 -14.28 4.22
N ALA A 122 15.09 -14.32 3.81
CA ALA A 122 14.03 -14.96 4.58
C ALA A 122 14.26 -16.46 4.77
N TYR A 123 14.68 -17.16 3.71
CA TYR A 123 15.05 -18.59 3.77
C TYR A 123 16.20 -18.83 4.76
N THR A 124 17.27 -18.06 4.59
CA THR A 124 18.47 -18.21 5.44
C THR A 124 18.17 -17.88 6.90
N ALA A 125 17.40 -16.81 7.16
CA ALA A 125 17.00 -16.42 8.52
C ALA A 125 16.11 -17.48 9.19
N ALA A 126 15.19 -18.10 8.44
CA ALA A 126 14.38 -19.21 8.94
C ALA A 126 15.22 -20.43 9.32
N LYS A 127 16.25 -20.80 8.53
CA LYS A 127 17.19 -21.88 8.88
C LYS A 127 17.99 -21.55 10.15
N THR A 128 18.61 -20.38 10.20
CA THR A 128 19.47 -20.00 11.34
C THR A 128 18.68 -19.82 12.62
N SER A 129 17.40 -19.43 12.54
CA SER A 129 16.51 -19.39 13.73
C SER A 129 16.27 -20.80 14.34
N GLN A 130 16.46 -21.85 13.56
CA GLN A 130 16.41 -23.26 13.98
C GLN A 130 17.80 -23.86 14.27
N GLN A 131 18.82 -23.01 14.40
CA GLN A 131 20.23 -23.39 14.63
C GLN A 131 20.89 -24.16 13.49
N ASP A 132 20.32 -24.12 12.27
CA ASP A 132 20.97 -24.64 11.07
C ASP A 132 21.77 -23.51 10.37
N PHE A 133 23.09 -23.54 10.58
CA PHE A 133 24.05 -22.56 10.01
C PHE A 133 24.74 -23.06 8.75
N THR A 134 24.27 -24.17 8.16
CA THR A 134 24.86 -24.71 6.93
C THR A 134 24.50 -23.83 5.73
N VAL A 135 25.45 -23.70 4.80
CA VAL A 135 25.24 -23.02 3.52
C VAL A 135 24.88 -24.07 2.47
N ASP A 136 23.82 -23.81 1.70
CA ASP A 136 23.34 -24.69 0.64
C ASP A 136 23.13 -23.96 -0.69
N THR A 137 22.78 -24.72 -1.73
CA THR A 137 22.61 -24.21 -3.10
C THR A 137 21.46 -23.20 -3.24
N GLN A 138 20.44 -23.26 -2.37
CA GLN A 138 19.31 -22.34 -2.42
C GLN A 138 19.72 -20.91 -1.99
N MET A 139 20.80 -20.79 -1.22
CA MET A 139 21.34 -19.49 -0.79
C MET A 139 22.10 -18.78 -1.90
N PHE A 140 22.48 -19.49 -2.98
CA PHE A 140 23.20 -18.87 -4.09
C PHE A 140 22.32 -17.84 -4.81
N ALA A 141 22.87 -16.63 -5.00
CA ALA A 141 22.11 -15.51 -5.54
C ALA A 141 22.90 -14.71 -6.56
N LYS A 142 22.17 -14.09 -7.48
CA LYS A 142 22.70 -13.10 -8.42
C LYS A 142 22.88 -11.77 -7.69
N GLU A 143 23.96 -11.03 -7.96
CA GLU A 143 24.13 -9.68 -7.44
C GLU A 143 23.20 -8.71 -8.18
N ILE A 144 22.65 -7.73 -7.47
CA ILE A 144 21.68 -6.77 -8.03
C ILE A 144 22.25 -5.99 -9.23
N ARG A 145 23.53 -5.66 -9.22
CA ARG A 145 24.23 -4.99 -10.35
C ARG A 145 24.26 -5.82 -11.64
N ASN A 146 24.05 -7.11 -11.54
CA ASN A 146 23.97 -8.02 -12.68
C ASN A 146 22.53 -8.31 -13.07
N CYS A 147 21.54 -7.74 -12.35
CA CYS A 147 20.13 -7.94 -12.62
C CYS A 147 19.56 -6.83 -13.51
N THR A 148 18.58 -7.21 -14.30
CA THR A 148 17.64 -6.28 -14.90
C THR A 148 16.39 -6.21 -14.04
N VAL A 149 15.98 -4.99 -13.65
CA VAL A 149 14.78 -4.72 -12.87
C VAL A 149 13.76 -4.04 -13.78
N GLY A 150 12.58 -4.60 -13.90
CA GLY A 150 11.44 -4.04 -14.61
C GLY A 150 10.51 -3.30 -13.65
N VAL A 151 10.18 -2.05 -13.96
CA VAL A 151 9.23 -1.25 -13.21
C VAL A 151 8.00 -1.00 -14.07
N VAL A 152 6.84 -1.52 -13.65
CA VAL A 152 5.57 -1.36 -14.34
C VAL A 152 4.77 -0.23 -13.69
N GLY A 153 4.59 0.87 -14.43
CA GLY A 153 4.04 2.13 -13.94
C GLY A 153 5.14 3.04 -13.38
N ILE A 154 5.46 4.13 -14.08
CA ILE A 154 6.46 5.12 -13.66
C ILE A 154 5.82 6.43 -13.20
N GLY A 155 4.74 6.30 -12.40
CA GLY A 155 4.23 7.39 -11.57
C GLY A 155 5.28 7.85 -10.55
N ARG A 156 4.87 8.62 -9.55
CA ARG A 156 5.79 9.11 -8.49
C ARG A 156 6.50 7.96 -7.78
N ILE A 157 5.75 6.93 -7.36
CA ILE A 157 6.29 5.77 -6.64
C ILE A 157 7.19 4.94 -7.55
N GLY A 158 6.71 4.55 -8.75
CA GLY A 158 7.50 3.72 -9.65
C GLY A 158 8.80 4.38 -10.10
N LEU A 159 8.80 5.69 -10.33
CA LEU A 159 10.04 6.42 -10.67
C LEU A 159 11.01 6.46 -9.48
N THR A 160 10.51 6.62 -8.26
CA THR A 160 11.33 6.53 -7.04
C THR A 160 11.92 5.12 -6.89
N THR A 161 11.11 4.06 -7.10
CA THR A 161 11.57 2.68 -7.09
C THR A 161 12.65 2.42 -8.14
N ALA A 162 12.46 2.92 -9.36
CA ALA A 162 13.46 2.86 -10.43
C ALA A 162 14.76 3.56 -10.02
N THR A 163 14.67 4.73 -9.41
CA THR A 163 15.82 5.48 -8.90
C THR A 163 16.59 4.71 -7.82
N LEU A 164 15.89 4.09 -6.89
CA LEU A 164 16.52 3.28 -5.83
C LEU A 164 17.25 2.07 -6.42
N PHE A 165 16.63 1.31 -7.33
CA PHE A 165 17.30 0.18 -7.99
C PHE A 165 18.47 0.61 -8.85
N LYS A 166 18.35 1.76 -9.54
CA LYS A 166 19.47 2.34 -10.28
C LYS A 166 20.64 2.70 -9.35
N GLY A 167 20.33 3.28 -8.18
CA GLY A 167 21.33 3.57 -7.13
C GLY A 167 22.03 2.32 -6.59
N LEU A 168 21.37 1.17 -6.58
CA LEU A 168 21.96 -0.12 -6.25
C LEU A 168 22.78 -0.74 -7.40
N GLY A 169 22.83 -0.08 -8.56
CA GLY A 169 23.62 -0.49 -9.72
C GLY A 169 22.88 -1.45 -10.68
N ALA A 170 21.57 -1.68 -10.51
CA ALA A 170 20.79 -2.50 -11.43
C ALA A 170 20.65 -1.85 -12.83
N ASN A 171 20.46 -2.68 -13.86
CA ASN A 171 19.92 -2.23 -15.12
C ASN A 171 18.39 -2.08 -14.95
N VAL A 172 17.84 -0.87 -15.18
CA VAL A 172 16.41 -0.60 -14.93
C VAL A 172 15.68 -0.38 -16.24
N LEU A 173 14.71 -1.27 -16.51
CA LEU A 173 13.71 -1.11 -17.56
C LEU A 173 12.40 -0.59 -16.95
N ALA A 174 11.65 0.17 -17.73
CA ALA A 174 10.37 0.70 -17.27
C ALA A 174 9.31 0.61 -18.38
N TYR A 175 8.07 0.40 -17.98
CA TYR A 175 6.91 0.48 -18.83
C TYR A 175 5.83 1.35 -18.16
N ASP A 176 5.26 2.25 -18.95
CA ASP A 176 4.06 3.00 -18.57
C ASP A 176 3.18 3.15 -19.81
N ALA A 177 1.86 3.13 -19.64
CA ALA A 177 0.92 3.41 -20.73
C ALA A 177 1.08 4.84 -21.28
N PHE A 178 1.61 5.73 -20.43
CA PHE A 178 1.91 7.12 -20.78
C PHE A 178 3.41 7.39 -20.57
N PRO A 179 4.27 7.16 -21.58
CA PRO A 179 5.70 7.35 -21.48
C PRO A 179 6.07 8.74 -20.96
N LYS A 180 7.15 8.82 -20.19
CA LYS A 180 7.64 10.08 -19.59
C LYS A 180 8.92 10.54 -20.25
N GLU A 181 9.01 11.84 -20.48
CA GLU A 181 10.23 12.49 -20.93
C GLU A 181 11.18 12.75 -19.75
N GLY A 182 12.49 12.81 -20.04
CA GLY A 182 13.51 13.22 -19.07
C GLY A 182 13.89 12.17 -18.03
N VAL A 183 13.44 10.92 -18.15
CA VAL A 183 13.74 9.84 -17.20
C VAL A 183 14.85 8.88 -17.66
N ASP A 184 15.43 9.10 -18.84
CA ASP A 184 16.43 8.21 -19.46
C ASP A 184 17.70 8.01 -18.61
N HIS A 185 18.01 8.97 -17.74
CA HIS A 185 19.10 8.87 -16.79
C HIS A 185 18.83 7.92 -15.62
N ILE A 186 17.55 7.50 -15.43
CA ILE A 186 17.10 6.60 -14.36
C ILE A 186 16.81 5.22 -14.96
N CYS A 187 15.99 5.15 -16.01
CA CYS A 187 15.50 3.90 -16.58
C CYS A 187 15.35 3.98 -18.09
N THR A 188 15.42 2.83 -18.76
CA THR A 188 15.12 2.72 -20.19
C THR A 188 13.64 2.31 -20.36
N GLN A 189 12.84 3.15 -21.01
CA GLN A 189 11.45 2.84 -21.31
C GLN A 189 11.38 1.87 -22.50
N VAL A 190 10.64 0.79 -22.32
CA VAL A 190 10.48 -0.31 -23.30
C VAL A 190 9.01 -0.76 -23.38
N SER A 191 8.69 -1.66 -24.30
CA SER A 191 7.39 -2.32 -24.30
C SER A 191 7.20 -3.21 -23.08
N LEU A 192 5.94 -3.50 -22.71
CA LEU A 192 5.67 -4.41 -21.59
C LEU A 192 6.27 -5.78 -21.83
N ASP A 193 6.12 -6.33 -23.03
CA ASP A 193 6.64 -7.67 -23.36
C ASP A 193 8.17 -7.71 -23.21
N GLU A 194 8.88 -6.72 -23.72
CA GLU A 194 10.34 -6.62 -23.58
C GLU A 194 10.77 -6.54 -22.10
N LEU A 195 10.01 -5.77 -21.30
CA LEU A 195 10.28 -5.66 -19.86
C LEU A 195 10.11 -7.01 -19.19
N LEU A 196 9.01 -7.74 -19.48
CA LEU A 196 8.72 -9.04 -18.88
C LEU A 196 9.80 -10.09 -19.21
N GLU A 197 10.17 -10.17 -20.50
CA GLU A 197 11.15 -11.13 -20.99
C GLU A 197 12.58 -10.93 -20.45
N LYS A 198 12.94 -9.67 -20.17
CA LYS A 198 14.33 -9.34 -19.79
C LYS A 198 14.56 -9.18 -18.29
N SER A 199 13.50 -8.99 -17.48
CA SER A 199 13.65 -8.64 -16.08
C SER A 199 13.85 -9.84 -15.15
N ASP A 200 14.85 -9.75 -14.28
CA ASP A 200 15.07 -10.70 -13.18
C ASP A 200 14.17 -10.39 -11.97
N VAL A 201 13.79 -9.12 -11.82
CA VAL A 201 12.85 -8.62 -10.79
C VAL A 201 11.86 -7.70 -11.47
N ILE A 202 10.57 -7.85 -11.18
CA ILE A 202 9.51 -6.97 -11.66
C ILE A 202 8.77 -6.36 -10.47
N SER A 203 8.66 -5.04 -10.45
CA SER A 203 7.96 -4.27 -9.41
C SER A 203 6.78 -3.51 -10.01
N ILE A 204 5.61 -3.70 -9.42
CA ILE A 204 4.34 -3.17 -9.92
C ILE A 204 3.96 -1.89 -9.15
N HIS A 205 3.74 -0.81 -9.90
CA HIS A 205 3.36 0.52 -9.40
C HIS A 205 2.23 1.17 -10.24
N ALA A 206 1.52 0.36 -11.01
CA ALA A 206 0.37 0.81 -11.79
C ALA A 206 -0.86 1.01 -10.88
N PRO A 207 -1.74 1.98 -11.17
CA PRO A 207 -3.03 2.10 -10.49
C PRO A 207 -3.96 0.95 -10.91
N TYR A 208 -4.85 0.54 -10.00
CA TYR A 208 -5.96 -0.33 -10.39
C TYR A 208 -7.07 0.50 -11.03
N ILE A 209 -7.44 0.15 -12.23
CA ILE A 209 -8.55 0.73 -12.99
C ILE A 209 -9.53 -0.40 -13.28
N PRO A 210 -10.73 -0.43 -12.66
CA PRO A 210 -11.68 -1.56 -12.80
C PRO A 210 -11.98 -1.93 -14.26
N ALA A 211 -12.10 -0.94 -15.15
CA ALA A 211 -12.37 -1.18 -16.58
C ALA A 211 -11.25 -1.94 -17.31
N ASN A 212 -10.02 -1.91 -16.80
CA ASN A 212 -8.87 -2.59 -17.41
C ASN A 212 -8.66 -4.01 -16.85
N GLY A 213 -9.33 -4.35 -15.75
CA GLY A 213 -9.16 -5.64 -15.08
C GLY A 213 -7.78 -5.83 -14.43
N LYS A 214 -7.40 -7.09 -14.27
CA LYS A 214 -6.11 -7.49 -13.68
C LYS A 214 -4.96 -7.29 -14.66
N VAL A 215 -3.83 -6.83 -14.15
CA VAL A 215 -2.58 -6.65 -14.90
C VAL A 215 -1.71 -7.90 -14.81
N ILE A 216 -1.56 -8.43 -13.59
CA ILE A 216 -0.72 -9.62 -13.32
C ILE A 216 -1.60 -10.86 -13.56
N THR A 217 -1.76 -11.19 -14.83
CA THR A 217 -2.52 -12.35 -15.30
C THR A 217 -1.61 -13.55 -15.56
N LYS A 218 -2.18 -14.71 -15.83
CA LYS A 218 -1.42 -15.90 -16.27
C LYS A 218 -0.60 -15.61 -17.54
N GLU A 219 -1.13 -14.81 -18.48
CA GLU A 219 -0.41 -14.40 -19.69
C GLU A 219 0.79 -13.51 -19.35
N PHE A 220 0.58 -12.49 -18.49
CA PHE A 220 1.65 -11.62 -17.99
C PHE A 220 2.78 -12.46 -17.38
N ILE A 221 2.42 -13.37 -16.45
CA ILE A 221 3.40 -14.21 -15.75
C ILE A 221 4.13 -15.14 -16.73
N SER A 222 3.43 -15.72 -17.72
CA SER A 222 4.04 -16.62 -18.69
C SER A 222 5.11 -15.97 -19.56
N LYS A 223 5.04 -14.65 -19.77
CA LYS A 223 6.05 -13.85 -20.49
C LYS A 223 7.23 -13.45 -19.62
N MET A 224 7.10 -13.58 -18.28
CA MET A 224 8.19 -13.28 -17.38
C MET A 224 9.33 -14.27 -17.56
N LYS A 225 10.53 -13.81 -17.29
CA LYS A 225 11.73 -14.64 -17.31
C LYS A 225 11.61 -15.77 -16.29
N PRO A 226 11.90 -17.03 -16.67
CA PRO A 226 11.95 -18.14 -15.72
C PRO A 226 12.88 -17.84 -14.53
N GLY A 227 12.39 -18.03 -13.31
CA GLY A 227 13.11 -17.71 -12.10
C GLY A 227 13.06 -16.23 -11.70
N ALA A 228 12.21 -15.42 -12.33
CA ALA A 228 12.01 -14.03 -11.96
C ALA A 228 11.33 -13.88 -10.58
N ILE A 229 11.52 -12.70 -9.99
CA ILE A 229 10.87 -12.26 -8.75
C ILE A 229 9.82 -11.22 -9.11
N LEU A 230 8.62 -11.34 -8.54
CA LEU A 230 7.54 -10.37 -8.68
C LEU A 230 7.28 -9.66 -7.35
N VAL A 231 7.15 -8.34 -7.40
CA VAL A 231 6.79 -7.52 -6.23
C VAL A 231 5.56 -6.67 -6.55
N ASN A 232 4.54 -6.73 -5.70
CA ASN A 232 3.37 -5.88 -5.79
C ASN A 232 3.12 -5.15 -4.46
N THR A 233 3.37 -3.84 -4.46
CA THR A 233 3.07 -2.91 -3.38
C THR A 233 2.04 -1.86 -3.80
N ALA A 234 1.30 -2.11 -4.91
CA ALA A 234 0.34 -1.18 -5.47
C ALA A 234 -1.10 -1.49 -5.01
N ARG A 235 -1.76 -2.46 -5.64
CA ARG A 235 -3.13 -2.88 -5.31
C ARG A 235 -3.29 -4.39 -5.50
N GLY A 236 -4.03 -5.03 -4.60
CA GLY A 236 -4.30 -6.46 -4.64
C GLY A 236 -5.12 -6.90 -5.85
N GLU A 237 -6.04 -6.06 -6.27
CA GLU A 237 -6.93 -6.31 -7.42
C GLU A 237 -6.18 -6.36 -8.77
N LEU A 238 -4.93 -5.90 -8.82
CA LEU A 238 -4.10 -6.00 -10.02
C LEU A 238 -3.65 -7.42 -10.34
N GLN A 239 -3.73 -8.34 -9.38
CA GLN A 239 -3.12 -9.67 -9.49
C GLN A 239 -4.13 -10.81 -9.53
N ASP A 240 -3.80 -11.84 -10.30
CA ASP A 240 -4.43 -13.15 -10.27
C ASP A 240 -3.64 -14.04 -9.30
N ILE A 241 -4.19 -14.25 -8.10
CA ILE A 241 -3.52 -15.01 -7.04
C ILE A 241 -3.31 -16.46 -7.46
N ASP A 242 -4.30 -17.07 -8.14
CA ASP A 242 -4.20 -18.47 -8.57
C ASP A 242 -3.09 -18.65 -9.61
N ALA A 243 -2.96 -17.70 -10.56
CA ALA A 243 -1.88 -17.71 -11.54
C ALA A 243 -0.49 -17.53 -10.88
N ILE A 244 -0.39 -16.71 -9.84
CA ILE A 244 0.84 -16.56 -9.05
C ILE A 244 1.20 -17.86 -8.33
N ILE A 245 0.23 -18.53 -7.70
CA ILE A 245 0.44 -19.81 -7.01
C ILE A 245 0.91 -20.88 -8.01
N GLU A 246 0.24 -21.02 -9.15
CA GLU A 246 0.63 -21.96 -10.21
C GLU A 246 2.07 -21.73 -10.68
N ALA A 247 2.45 -20.46 -10.89
CA ALA A 247 3.79 -20.10 -11.33
C ALA A 247 4.87 -20.34 -10.26
N LEU A 248 4.53 -20.19 -8.99
CA LEU A 248 5.41 -20.57 -7.88
C LEU A 248 5.57 -22.09 -7.78
N GLU A 249 4.49 -22.87 -7.89
CA GLU A 249 4.52 -24.33 -7.81
C GLU A 249 5.32 -24.95 -8.96
N SER A 250 5.15 -24.44 -10.18
CA SER A 250 5.92 -24.88 -11.35
C SER A 250 7.39 -24.42 -11.31
N GLY A 251 7.76 -23.50 -10.41
CA GLY A 251 9.10 -22.92 -10.36
C GLY A 251 9.35 -21.85 -11.44
N HIS A 252 8.33 -21.43 -12.20
CA HIS A 252 8.45 -20.35 -13.17
C HIS A 252 8.77 -19.02 -12.46
N LEU A 253 8.11 -18.74 -11.34
CA LEU A 253 8.50 -17.67 -10.42
C LEU A 253 9.38 -18.22 -9.30
N ARG A 254 10.50 -17.55 -9.04
CA ARG A 254 11.38 -17.86 -7.91
C ARG A 254 10.74 -17.47 -6.58
N GLY A 255 10.09 -16.32 -6.52
CA GLY A 255 9.43 -15.82 -5.35
C GLY A 255 8.61 -14.57 -5.62
N VAL A 256 7.74 -14.23 -4.69
CA VAL A 256 6.90 -13.04 -4.76
C VAL A 256 6.88 -12.27 -3.44
N GLY A 257 6.88 -10.94 -3.52
CA GLY A 257 6.71 -10.03 -2.39
C GLY A 257 5.42 -9.24 -2.56
N LEU A 258 4.47 -9.41 -1.66
CA LEU A 258 3.14 -8.81 -1.74
C LEU A 258 2.83 -8.03 -0.47
N ASP A 259 2.63 -6.72 -0.60
CA ASP A 259 2.13 -5.86 0.50
C ASP A 259 0.60 -5.70 0.43
N VAL A 260 0.00 -6.20 -0.64
CA VAL A 260 -1.43 -6.06 -0.94
C VAL A 260 -2.02 -7.37 -1.46
N LEU A 261 -3.29 -7.63 -1.13
CA LEU A 261 -4.05 -8.79 -1.60
C LEU A 261 -5.47 -8.37 -1.97
N GLU A 262 -6.05 -9.00 -2.98
CA GLU A 262 -7.50 -8.93 -3.18
C GLU A 262 -8.21 -9.62 -1.99
N GLY A 263 -9.19 -8.95 -1.37
CA GLY A 263 -9.83 -9.47 -0.15
C GLY A 263 -8.96 -9.37 1.11
N GLU A 264 -7.92 -8.55 1.13
CA GLU A 264 -6.98 -8.41 2.26
C GLU A 264 -7.64 -8.10 3.61
N SER A 265 -8.82 -7.49 3.61
CA SER A 265 -9.59 -7.22 4.83
C SER A 265 -10.01 -8.48 5.61
N GLU A 266 -9.97 -9.65 4.96
CA GLU A 266 -10.24 -10.94 5.63
C GLU A 266 -9.10 -11.33 6.58
N VAL A 267 -7.88 -10.94 6.29
CA VAL A 267 -6.66 -11.38 7.00
C VAL A 267 -5.79 -10.24 7.55
N PHE A 268 -5.63 -9.14 6.81
CA PHE A 268 -4.73 -8.08 7.24
C PHE A 268 -5.28 -7.33 8.46
N PHE A 269 -4.36 -6.87 9.30
CA PHE A 269 -4.64 -6.15 10.55
C PHE A 269 -5.37 -6.99 11.64
N LYS A 270 -5.38 -8.32 11.49
CA LYS A 270 -5.97 -9.26 12.46
C LYS A 270 -4.91 -10.19 13.01
N ASP A 271 -5.05 -10.59 14.28
CA ASP A 271 -4.32 -11.70 14.85
C ASP A 271 -5.10 -12.99 14.61
N LEU A 272 -4.63 -13.78 13.65
CA LEU A 272 -5.23 -15.05 13.28
C LEU A 272 -4.43 -16.27 13.77
N ARG A 273 -3.53 -16.09 14.74
CA ARG A 273 -2.75 -17.20 15.30
C ARG A 273 -3.68 -18.26 15.89
N GLY A 274 -3.49 -19.52 15.45
CA GLY A 274 -4.35 -20.64 15.85
C GLY A 274 -5.72 -20.69 15.18
N GLN A 275 -6.00 -19.82 14.22
CA GLN A 275 -7.21 -19.82 13.43
C GLN A 275 -6.91 -20.24 12.00
N GLU A 276 -7.88 -20.85 11.34
CA GLU A 276 -7.78 -21.18 9.92
C GLU A 276 -8.12 -19.95 9.07
N ILE A 277 -7.25 -19.66 8.09
CA ILE A 277 -7.55 -18.64 7.06
C ILE A 277 -8.62 -19.21 6.12
N ALA A 278 -9.77 -18.57 6.08
CA ALA A 278 -10.93 -19.06 5.31
C ALA A 278 -10.66 -19.09 3.80
N ASN A 279 -9.98 -18.07 3.27
CA ASN A 279 -9.63 -18.00 1.85
C ASN A 279 -8.49 -18.99 1.53
N PRO A 280 -8.72 -20.04 0.71
CA PRO A 280 -7.73 -21.07 0.46
C PRO A 280 -6.52 -20.56 -0.33
N ALA A 281 -6.70 -19.58 -1.22
CA ALA A 281 -5.60 -19.01 -2.00
C ALA A 281 -4.68 -18.18 -1.10
N ILE A 282 -5.23 -17.37 -0.19
CA ILE A 282 -4.42 -16.61 0.79
C ILE A 282 -3.69 -17.56 1.74
N ARG A 283 -4.38 -18.61 2.23
CA ARG A 283 -3.76 -19.65 3.07
C ARG A 283 -2.59 -20.28 2.35
N LYS A 284 -2.77 -20.64 1.08
CA LYS A 284 -1.70 -21.25 0.25
C LYS A 284 -0.49 -20.32 0.10
N LEU A 285 -0.70 -19.02 -0.13
CA LEU A 285 0.39 -18.05 -0.18
C LEU A 285 1.17 -17.98 1.14
N VAL A 286 0.49 -18.01 2.29
CA VAL A 286 1.14 -18.02 3.61
C VAL A 286 2.00 -19.27 3.79
N GLU A 287 1.51 -20.44 3.37
CA GLU A 287 2.25 -21.73 3.44
C GLU A 287 3.49 -21.76 2.54
N MET A 288 3.55 -20.91 1.50
CA MET A 288 4.69 -20.83 0.58
C MET A 288 5.86 -19.98 1.10
N TYR A 289 5.79 -19.48 2.33
CA TYR A 289 6.97 -18.87 2.96
C TYR A 289 8.15 -19.86 2.96
N PRO A 290 9.39 -19.45 2.66
CA PRO A 290 9.90 -18.08 2.48
C PRO A 290 9.92 -17.59 1.02
N ARG A 291 9.35 -18.31 0.06
CA ARG A 291 9.28 -17.89 -1.35
C ARG A 291 8.20 -16.82 -1.57
N VAL A 292 7.22 -16.77 -0.69
CA VAL A 292 6.21 -15.71 -0.63
C VAL A 292 6.46 -14.87 0.61
N LEU A 293 6.67 -13.57 0.41
CA LEU A 293 6.76 -12.59 1.49
C LEU A 293 5.48 -11.76 1.49
N LEU A 294 4.66 -11.93 2.51
CA LEU A 294 3.47 -11.12 2.73
C LEU A 294 3.75 -10.07 3.79
N THR A 295 3.41 -8.81 3.51
CA THR A 295 3.37 -7.73 4.48
C THR A 295 1.97 -7.14 4.53
N PRO A 296 1.44 -6.76 5.72
CA PRO A 296 0.02 -6.47 5.87
C PRO A 296 -0.31 -5.02 5.49
N HIS A 297 -0.14 -4.66 4.21
CA HIS A 297 -0.41 -3.34 3.63
C HIS A 297 0.25 -2.23 4.45
N MET A 298 1.56 -2.39 4.69
CA MET A 298 2.34 -1.51 5.56
C MET A 298 3.23 -0.52 4.81
N GLY A 299 3.15 -0.47 3.48
CA GLY A 299 4.04 0.36 2.66
C GLY A 299 4.07 1.83 3.04
N SER A 300 2.97 2.37 3.57
CA SER A 300 2.88 3.75 4.04
C SER A 300 3.23 3.94 5.53
N TYR A 301 3.62 2.88 6.24
CA TYR A 301 3.81 2.93 7.69
C TYR A 301 5.24 3.31 8.06
N THR A 302 5.62 4.54 7.75
CA THR A 302 6.91 5.17 8.05
C THR A 302 6.69 6.54 8.67
N ASP A 303 7.72 7.08 9.32
CA ASP A 303 7.71 8.39 9.98
C ASP A 303 7.28 9.52 9.04
N GLU A 304 7.94 9.67 7.91
CA GLU A 304 7.68 10.72 6.92
C GLU A 304 6.30 10.57 6.27
N ALA A 305 5.89 9.34 5.94
CA ALA A 305 4.58 9.11 5.35
C ALA A 305 3.45 9.47 6.32
N VAL A 306 3.56 9.04 7.60
CA VAL A 306 2.57 9.37 8.63
C VAL A 306 2.54 10.87 8.88
N LEU A 307 3.71 11.52 8.98
CA LEU A 307 3.79 12.98 9.15
C LEU A 307 3.03 13.71 8.03
N ASN A 308 3.35 13.39 6.77
CA ASN A 308 2.73 14.03 5.61
C ASN A 308 1.21 13.76 5.52
N MET A 309 0.77 12.54 5.85
CA MET A 309 -0.64 12.19 5.87
C MET A 309 -1.42 12.98 6.94
N VAL A 310 -0.87 13.11 8.14
CA VAL A 310 -1.50 13.87 9.24
C VAL A 310 -1.52 15.36 8.90
N GLU A 311 -0.38 15.92 8.47
CA GLU A 311 -0.27 17.35 8.12
C GLU A 311 -1.25 17.72 7.00
N THR A 312 -1.28 16.96 5.91
CA THR A 312 -2.22 17.22 4.79
C THR A 312 -3.69 17.12 5.25
N SER A 313 -4.03 16.16 6.13
CA SER A 313 -5.40 16.06 6.64
C SER A 313 -5.79 17.29 7.48
N PHE A 314 -4.87 17.83 8.25
CA PHE A 314 -5.10 19.04 9.06
C PHE A 314 -5.15 20.29 8.18
N GLU A 315 -4.33 20.38 7.13
CA GLU A 315 -4.40 21.44 6.12
C GLU A 315 -5.73 21.43 5.38
N ASN A 316 -6.24 20.25 5.00
CA ASN A 316 -7.55 20.13 4.37
C ASN A 316 -8.67 20.67 5.27
N LEU A 317 -8.64 20.34 6.57
CA LEU A 317 -9.61 20.90 7.53
C LEU A 317 -9.48 22.42 7.62
N LYS A 318 -8.26 22.93 7.75
CA LYS A 318 -8.00 24.38 7.82
C LYS A 318 -8.53 25.10 6.58
N GLU A 319 -8.26 24.55 5.39
CA GLU A 319 -8.72 25.13 4.13
C GLU A 319 -10.27 25.20 4.09
N TYR A 320 -10.97 24.14 4.51
CA TYR A 320 -12.42 24.16 4.64
C TYR A 320 -12.93 25.20 5.62
N LEU A 321 -12.26 25.37 6.76
CA LEU A 321 -12.67 26.35 7.78
C LEU A 321 -12.48 27.80 7.31
N GLU A 322 -11.44 28.07 6.53
CA GLU A 322 -11.09 29.41 6.06
C GLU A 322 -11.84 29.82 4.79
N THR A 323 -12.05 28.87 3.87
CA THR A 323 -12.55 29.18 2.51
C THR A 323 -13.90 28.54 2.17
N GLY A 324 -14.34 27.58 2.97
CA GLY A 324 -15.54 26.77 2.70
C GLY A 324 -15.34 25.66 1.68
N SER A 325 -14.16 25.54 1.06
CA SER A 325 -13.79 24.53 0.06
C SER A 325 -12.42 23.94 0.38
N CYS A 326 -12.05 22.83 -0.28
CA CYS A 326 -10.74 22.20 -0.14
C CYS A 326 -10.25 21.70 -1.51
N LYS A 327 -8.98 21.96 -1.83
CA LYS A 327 -8.35 21.47 -3.07
C LYS A 327 -8.31 19.96 -3.18
N ASN A 328 -8.30 19.28 -2.03
CA ASN A 328 -8.27 17.81 -1.92
C ASN A 328 -9.66 17.27 -1.54
N ASP A 329 -10.74 17.92 -1.99
CA ASP A 329 -12.10 17.39 -1.82
C ASP A 329 -12.25 16.08 -2.60
N ILE A 330 -12.89 15.08 -1.99
CA ILE A 330 -13.19 13.80 -2.66
C ILE A 330 -14.27 14.07 -3.71
N GLN A 331 -13.94 13.90 -4.97
CA GLN A 331 -14.91 14.04 -6.08
C GLN A 331 -15.73 12.74 -6.20
N CYS A 332 -17.04 12.90 -6.43
CA CYS A 332 -17.99 11.79 -6.67
C CYS A 332 -18.29 11.68 -8.14
#